data_67b888fd551f213775511a0ee72fb3f9
#
_entry.id   67b888fd551f213775511a0ee72fb3f9
#
_cell.length_a   1.000
_cell.length_b   1.000
_cell.length_c   1.000
_cell.angle_alpha   90.00
_cell.angle_beta   90.00
_cell.angle_gamma   90.00
#
_symmetry.space_group_name_H-M   'P 1'
#
loop_
_entity.id
_entity.type
_entity.pdbx_description
1 polymer ?
#
loop_
_entity_poly.entity_id
_entity_poly.type
_entity_poly.pdbx_seq_one_letter_code
_entity_poly.pdbx_strand_id
1 'polypeptide(L)'
;MRTYPTAWLGNDACARAGLRPARGLAIFAPPQRAVRGLPTVTYVVTENCIKCKYMDCVEVCPVDCFYVGENMLVIHPDECIDCGVCEPECPAEAIVPDSDDKGTAWLELNRTYAAQWPNITRKGEAPADADEWKDKPGKKELFSPNPG
;
A
#
# COMPACT_ATOMS: atom_id res chain seq x y z
N MET A 1 -45.08 -12.08 -5.92
CA MET A 1 -44.84 -11.83 -7.35
C MET A 1 -45.22 -10.41 -7.68
N ARG A 2 -44.26 -9.53 -7.81
CA ARG A 2 -44.48 -8.13 -8.28
C ARG A 2 -43.57 -7.93 -9.49
N THR A 3 -44.19 -7.83 -10.65
CA THR A 3 -43.60 -7.59 -11.96
C THR A 3 -43.33 -6.10 -12.11
N TYR A 4 -42.11 -5.70 -12.43
CA TYR A 4 -41.74 -4.35 -12.82
C TYR A 4 -41.84 -4.25 -14.37
N PRO A 5 -42.47 -3.22 -14.92
CA PRO A 5 -42.54 -3.04 -16.37
C PRO A 5 -41.25 -2.39 -16.90
N THR A 6 -40.67 -3.03 -17.90
CA THR A 6 -39.66 -2.48 -18.80
C THR A 6 -40.33 -1.54 -19.80
N ALA A 7 -40.03 -0.24 -19.74
CA ALA A 7 -40.28 0.67 -20.86
C ALA A 7 -39.47 1.97 -20.70
N TRP A 8 -38.33 2.01 -21.32
CA TRP A 8 -37.72 3.27 -21.76
C TRP A 8 -37.25 3.08 -23.20
N LEU A 9 -38.17 3.27 -24.12
CA LEU A 9 -37.87 3.48 -25.52
C LEU A 9 -38.13 4.97 -25.83
N GLY A 10 -37.16 5.61 -26.50
CA GLY A 10 -37.40 6.73 -27.38
C GLY A 10 -37.00 8.09 -26.85
N ASN A 11 -35.83 8.57 -27.23
CA ASN A 11 -35.52 9.97 -27.40
C ASN A 11 -34.92 10.23 -28.79
N ASP A 12 -35.72 9.97 -29.82
CA ASP A 12 -35.52 10.53 -31.15
C ASP A 12 -36.41 11.79 -31.30
N ALA A 13 -36.00 12.91 -30.69
CA ALA A 13 -36.63 14.20 -30.96
C ALA A 13 -35.73 15.37 -30.54
N CYS A 14 -34.56 15.51 -31.14
CA CYS A 14 -33.82 16.78 -31.06
C CYS A 14 -32.87 17.00 -32.27
N ALA A 15 -33.37 16.67 -33.45
CA ALA A 15 -32.70 16.97 -34.71
C ALA A 15 -33.44 18.03 -35.48
N ARG A 16 -33.60 19.26 -34.96
CA ARG A 16 -33.98 20.47 -35.74
C ARG A 16 -33.94 21.73 -34.87
N ALA A 17 -32.78 22.10 -34.40
CA ALA A 17 -32.47 23.49 -34.04
C ALA A 17 -30.98 23.67 -34.19
N GLY A 18 -30.56 24.41 -35.22
CA GLY A 18 -29.17 24.72 -35.50
C GLY A 18 -28.57 25.66 -34.47
N LEU A 19 -28.32 25.17 -33.27
CA LEU A 19 -27.51 25.85 -32.27
C LEU A 19 -26.04 25.42 -32.46
N ARG A 20 -25.24 26.38 -32.86
CA ARG A 20 -23.77 26.26 -32.85
C ARG A 20 -23.32 25.84 -31.48
N PRO A 21 -22.42 24.85 -31.35
CA PRO A 21 -21.85 24.53 -30.05
C PRO A 21 -21.07 25.74 -29.54
N ALA A 22 -21.51 26.27 -28.39
CA ALA A 22 -20.74 27.27 -27.65
C ALA A 22 -19.34 26.68 -27.37
N ARG A 23 -18.33 27.48 -27.74
CA ARG A 23 -16.91 27.18 -27.47
C ARG A 23 -16.73 26.72 -26.03
N GLY A 24 -16.17 25.52 -25.87
CA GLY A 24 -15.99 24.85 -24.60
C GLY A 24 -15.44 25.78 -23.54
N LEU A 25 -16.17 25.89 -22.43
CA LEU A 25 -15.55 26.22 -21.17
C LEU A 25 -14.54 25.10 -20.88
N ALA A 26 -13.26 25.39 -21.07
CA ALA A 26 -12.20 24.59 -20.51
C ALA A 26 -12.43 24.55 -19.00
N ILE A 27 -12.90 23.42 -18.48
CA ILE A 27 -12.93 23.17 -17.06
C ILE A 27 -11.46 23.18 -16.66
N PHE A 28 -11.04 24.30 -16.09
CA PHE A 28 -9.71 24.48 -15.52
C PHE A 28 -9.62 23.50 -14.34
N ALA A 29 -9.14 22.30 -14.60
CA ALA A 29 -8.72 21.42 -13.52
C ALA A 29 -7.64 22.18 -12.75
N PRO A 30 -7.81 22.43 -11.45
CA PRO A 30 -6.77 23.08 -10.70
C PRO A 30 -5.48 22.23 -10.82
N PRO A 31 -4.30 22.87 -11.00
CA PRO A 31 -3.07 22.10 -11.00
C PRO A 31 -3.02 21.34 -9.67
N GLN A 32 -2.92 20.03 -9.75
CA GLN A 32 -2.64 19.20 -8.59
C GLN A 32 -1.28 19.68 -8.08
N ARG A 33 -1.34 20.58 -7.09
CA ARG A 33 -0.16 20.92 -6.32
C ARG A 33 0.32 19.61 -5.74
N ALA A 34 1.42 19.10 -6.28
CA ALA A 34 2.23 18.13 -5.58
C ALA A 34 2.48 18.74 -4.19
N VAL A 35 1.80 18.21 -3.19
CA VAL A 35 2.03 18.56 -1.79
C VAL A 35 3.44 18.05 -1.51
N ARG A 36 4.43 18.94 -1.72
CA ARG A 36 5.81 18.67 -1.30
C ARG A 36 5.75 18.46 0.21
N GLY A 37 5.78 17.17 0.61
CA GLY A 37 6.39 16.69 1.81
C GLY A 37 6.16 17.50 3.08
N LEU A 38 4.98 17.37 3.68
CA LEU A 38 4.98 17.21 5.12
C LEU A 38 5.75 15.92 5.38
N PRO A 39 6.64 15.86 6.39
CA PRO A 39 7.23 14.60 6.79
C PRO A 39 6.06 13.65 7.12
N THR A 40 5.82 12.69 6.26
CA THR A 40 4.88 11.61 6.55
C THR A 40 5.57 10.79 7.61
N VAL A 41 5.16 10.92 8.86
CA VAL A 41 5.58 10.01 9.91
C VAL A 41 4.93 8.67 9.58
N THR A 42 5.74 7.64 9.39
CA THR A 42 5.27 6.31 8.98
C THR A 42 6.15 5.24 9.60
N TYR A 43 5.65 4.03 9.69
CA TYR A 43 6.48 2.86 10.00
C TYR A 43 7.00 2.23 8.72
N VAL A 44 8.16 1.60 8.82
CA VAL A 44 8.80 0.87 7.73
C VAL A 44 9.28 -0.50 8.21
N VAL A 45 9.35 -1.43 7.26
CA VAL A 45 9.92 -2.76 7.52
C VAL A 45 11.38 -2.77 7.14
N THR A 46 12.22 -3.30 8.02
CA THR A 46 13.68 -3.38 7.87
C THR A 46 14.15 -4.78 7.48
N GLU A 47 15.49 -4.96 7.33
CA GLU A 47 16.10 -6.24 6.97
C GLU A 47 15.75 -7.42 7.90
N ASN A 48 15.36 -7.13 9.15
CA ASN A 48 15.02 -8.18 10.11
C ASN A 48 13.80 -9.01 9.65
N CYS A 49 12.94 -8.48 8.79
CA CYS A 49 11.82 -9.21 8.20
C CYS A 49 12.26 -10.25 7.17
N ILE A 50 13.42 -10.03 6.51
CA ILE A 50 13.90 -10.91 5.44
C ILE A 50 14.08 -12.33 5.98
N LYS A 51 13.49 -13.32 5.30
CA LYS A 51 13.46 -14.74 5.69
C LYS A 51 12.63 -15.06 6.94
N CYS A 52 12.14 -14.07 7.69
CA CYS A 52 11.27 -14.30 8.85
C CYS A 52 9.79 -14.25 8.50
N LYS A 53 9.33 -13.16 7.93
CA LYS A 53 7.97 -12.98 7.35
C LYS A 53 6.85 -13.60 8.21
N TYR A 54 6.84 -13.29 9.53
CA TYR A 54 5.86 -13.83 10.49
C TYR A 54 4.41 -13.40 10.23
N MET A 55 4.24 -12.19 9.68
CA MET A 55 2.96 -11.62 9.28
C MET A 55 1.95 -11.32 10.42
N ASP A 56 2.33 -11.42 11.71
CA ASP A 56 1.47 -11.01 12.82
C ASP A 56 1.09 -9.53 12.74
N CYS A 57 2.01 -8.71 12.25
CA CYS A 57 1.81 -7.28 12.03
C CYS A 57 0.70 -6.96 11.00
N VAL A 58 0.42 -7.87 10.07
CA VAL A 58 -0.64 -7.69 9.06
C VAL A 58 -2.03 -7.76 9.70
N GLU A 59 -2.23 -8.68 10.65
CA GLU A 59 -3.51 -8.89 11.33
C GLU A 59 -3.98 -7.70 12.18
N VAL A 60 -3.03 -6.91 12.67
CA VAL A 60 -3.34 -5.77 13.56
C VAL A 60 -3.40 -4.44 12.82
N CYS A 61 -3.09 -4.40 11.52
CA CYS A 61 -3.10 -3.17 10.75
C CYS A 61 -4.53 -2.72 10.40
N PRO A 62 -5.00 -1.56 10.90
CA PRO A 62 -6.37 -1.13 10.67
C PRO A 62 -6.62 -0.57 9.26
N VAL A 63 -5.57 -0.33 8.48
CA VAL A 63 -5.62 0.29 7.14
C VAL A 63 -5.05 -0.60 6.04
N ASP A 64 -4.68 -1.84 6.35
CA ASP A 64 -4.21 -2.84 5.38
C ASP A 64 -3.04 -2.33 4.49
N CYS A 65 -2.10 -1.57 5.08
CA CYS A 65 -1.00 -0.95 4.33
C CYS A 65 0.23 -1.86 4.12
N PHE A 66 0.11 -3.17 4.32
CA PHE A 66 1.18 -4.13 4.07
C PHE A 66 1.13 -4.72 2.67
N TYR A 67 2.31 -4.93 2.10
CA TYR A 67 2.50 -5.53 0.79
C TYR A 67 3.50 -6.67 0.89
N VAL A 68 3.23 -7.77 0.17
CA VAL A 68 3.96 -9.03 0.35
C VAL A 68 4.93 -9.28 -0.81
N GLY A 69 6.22 -9.40 -0.46
CA GLY A 69 7.26 -9.92 -1.34
C GLY A 69 7.55 -11.40 -1.07
N GLU A 70 8.40 -11.98 -1.90
CA GLU A 70 8.79 -13.38 -1.78
C GLU A 70 9.31 -13.73 -0.37
N ASN A 71 10.21 -12.92 0.18
CA ASN A 71 10.85 -13.21 1.46
C ASN A 71 10.78 -12.07 2.49
N MET A 72 10.02 -11.02 2.24
CA MET A 72 9.89 -9.85 3.09
C MET A 72 8.50 -9.23 2.93
N LEU A 73 8.05 -8.46 3.92
CA LEU A 73 6.92 -7.54 3.83
C LEU A 73 7.44 -6.11 3.72
N VAL A 74 6.63 -5.22 3.17
CA VAL A 74 6.85 -3.78 3.20
C VAL A 74 5.57 -3.05 3.61
N ILE A 75 5.71 -1.83 4.14
CA ILE A 75 4.61 -0.93 4.47
C ILE A 75 4.56 0.17 3.41
N HIS A 76 3.37 0.48 2.91
CA HIS A 76 3.18 1.63 2.02
C HIS A 76 3.19 2.93 2.82
N PRO A 77 4.19 3.82 2.63
CA PRO A 77 4.35 5.00 3.48
C PRO A 77 3.17 5.98 3.43
N ASP A 78 2.51 6.09 2.27
CA ASP A 78 1.40 7.04 2.09
C ASP A 78 0.04 6.47 2.57
N GLU A 79 -0.04 5.17 2.85
CA GLU A 79 -1.23 4.50 3.38
C GLU A 79 -1.13 4.28 4.90
N CYS A 80 0.08 4.21 5.44
CA CYS A 80 0.32 4.07 6.86
C CYS A 80 -0.14 5.31 7.63
N ILE A 81 -0.92 5.10 8.70
CA ILE A 81 -1.45 6.17 9.55
C ILE A 81 -0.64 6.40 10.83
N ASP A 82 0.54 5.83 10.93
CA ASP A 82 1.46 5.99 12.07
C ASP A 82 0.85 5.58 13.43
N CYS A 83 0.03 4.55 13.45
CA CYS A 83 -0.63 4.11 14.68
C CYS A 83 0.25 3.25 15.61
N GLY A 84 1.37 2.73 15.13
CA GLY A 84 2.38 1.99 15.91
C GLY A 84 1.96 0.60 16.41
N VAL A 85 0.76 0.12 16.12
CA VAL A 85 0.28 -1.17 16.65
C VAL A 85 1.01 -2.39 16.08
N CYS A 86 1.62 -2.27 14.92
CA CYS A 86 2.33 -3.35 14.24
C CYS A 86 3.74 -3.60 14.80
N GLU A 87 4.36 -2.59 15.43
CA GLU A 87 5.73 -2.68 15.96
C GLU A 87 5.86 -3.76 17.05
N PRO A 88 5.06 -3.77 18.14
CA PRO A 88 5.16 -4.76 19.19
C PRO A 88 4.72 -6.18 18.75
N GLU A 89 3.95 -6.29 17.67
CA GLU A 89 3.50 -7.57 17.14
C GLU A 89 4.54 -8.27 16.23
N CYS A 90 5.67 -7.62 15.95
CA CYS A 90 6.70 -8.19 15.12
C CYS A 90 7.71 -9.00 15.96
N PRO A 91 7.71 -10.35 15.90
CA PRO A 91 8.66 -11.15 16.68
C PRO A 91 10.13 -10.92 16.30
N ALA A 92 10.38 -10.44 15.06
CA ALA A 92 11.72 -10.15 14.56
C ALA A 92 12.16 -8.69 14.78
N GLU A 93 11.35 -7.88 15.48
CA GLU A 93 11.63 -6.45 15.69
C GLU A 93 12.04 -5.73 14.38
N ALA A 94 11.31 -6.06 13.30
CA ALA A 94 11.63 -5.59 11.96
C ALA A 94 10.94 -4.27 11.61
N ILE A 95 10.03 -3.77 12.44
CA ILE A 95 9.21 -2.59 12.16
C ILE A 95 9.70 -1.45 13.04
N VAL A 96 10.04 -0.34 12.42
CA VAL A 96 10.54 0.85 13.10
C VAL A 96 9.93 2.11 12.48
N PRO A 97 9.83 3.24 13.23
CA PRO A 97 9.40 4.49 12.66
C PRO A 97 10.44 5.04 11.66
N ASP A 98 10.00 5.78 10.66
CA ASP A 98 10.86 6.42 9.66
C ASP A 98 11.75 7.53 10.24
N SER A 99 11.43 8.01 11.43
CA SER A 99 12.25 8.96 12.19
C SER A 99 13.56 8.38 12.73
N ASP A 100 13.65 7.05 12.83
CA ASP A 100 14.88 6.36 13.19
C ASP A 100 15.85 6.29 12.01
N ASP A 101 17.16 6.31 12.30
CA ASP A 101 18.20 6.18 11.27
C ASP A 101 18.04 4.90 10.44
N LYS A 102 17.63 3.80 11.09
CA LYS A 102 17.31 2.55 10.42
C LYS A 102 16.08 2.68 9.53
N GLY A 103 15.02 3.33 10.04
CA GLY A 103 13.78 3.56 9.31
C GLY A 103 14.00 4.40 8.06
N THR A 104 14.74 5.50 8.19
CA THR A 104 15.10 6.37 7.06
C THR A 104 15.82 5.60 5.94
N ALA A 105 16.73 4.69 6.30
CA ALA A 105 17.48 3.89 5.32
C ALA A 105 16.60 2.91 4.53
N TRP A 106 15.45 2.50 5.07
CA TRP A 106 14.54 1.53 4.46
C TRP A 106 13.27 2.16 3.85
N LEU A 107 13.04 3.45 4.06
CA LEU A 107 11.84 4.16 3.60
C LEU A 107 11.66 4.06 2.07
N GLU A 108 12.70 4.36 1.30
CA GLU A 108 12.63 4.30 -0.16
C GLU A 108 12.42 2.87 -0.70
N LEU A 109 12.98 1.86 -0.04
CA LEU A 109 12.74 0.46 -0.38
C LEU A 109 11.26 0.11 -0.13
N ASN A 110 10.72 0.44 1.04
CA ASN A 110 9.31 0.20 1.36
C ASN A 110 8.40 0.88 0.35
N ARG A 111 8.62 2.15 0.02
CA ARG A 111 7.87 2.91 -0.99
C ARG A 111 7.90 2.26 -2.37
N THR A 112 9.08 1.86 -2.82
CA THR A 112 9.30 1.28 -4.14
C THR A 112 8.57 -0.05 -4.32
N TYR A 113 8.69 -0.94 -3.34
CA TYR A 113 8.12 -2.28 -3.45
C TYR A 113 6.65 -2.34 -3.06
N ALA A 114 6.16 -1.45 -2.20
CA ALA A 114 4.72 -1.33 -1.94
C ALA A 114 3.93 -0.97 -3.23
N ALA A 115 4.54 -0.21 -4.14
CA ALA A 115 3.92 0.09 -5.43
C ALA A 115 3.92 -1.08 -6.43
N GLN A 116 4.69 -2.14 -6.19
CA GLN A 116 4.92 -3.24 -7.13
C GLN A 116 4.39 -4.58 -6.64
N TRP A 117 4.38 -4.79 -5.33
CA TRP A 117 3.98 -6.05 -4.72
C TRP A 117 2.48 -6.10 -4.46
N PRO A 118 1.89 -7.30 -4.34
CA PRO A 118 0.49 -7.43 -3.98
C PRO A 118 0.24 -7.00 -2.54
N ASN A 119 -0.90 -6.35 -2.32
CA ASN A 119 -1.39 -6.03 -0.98
C ASN A 119 -1.76 -7.31 -0.23
N ILE A 120 -1.49 -7.35 1.07
CA ILE A 120 -1.87 -8.45 1.95
C ILE A 120 -2.67 -7.91 3.15
N THR A 121 -3.83 -8.51 3.39
CA THR A 121 -4.79 -8.12 4.43
C THR A 121 -5.04 -9.20 5.48
N ARG A 122 -4.41 -10.36 5.32
CA ARG A 122 -4.53 -11.50 6.24
C ARG A 122 -3.18 -12.17 6.41
N LYS A 123 -2.95 -12.65 7.61
CA LYS A 123 -1.75 -13.44 7.92
C LYS A 123 -1.73 -14.71 7.07
N GLY A 124 -0.60 -14.97 6.43
CA GLY A 124 -0.29 -16.25 5.80
C GLY A 124 0.54 -17.14 6.72
N GLU A 125 1.12 -18.19 6.17
CA GLU A 125 2.05 -19.06 6.92
C GLU A 125 3.46 -18.48 6.86
N ALA A 126 4.08 -18.35 8.04
CA ALA A 126 5.49 -17.98 8.11
C ALA A 126 6.37 -19.12 7.57
N PRO A 127 7.55 -18.81 6.98
CA PRO A 127 8.50 -19.84 6.58
C PRO A 127 8.89 -20.74 7.78
N ALA A 128 9.06 -22.04 7.52
CA ALA A 128 9.36 -23.01 8.58
C ALA A 128 10.73 -22.72 9.28
N ASP A 129 11.63 -22.02 8.59
CA ASP A 129 12.96 -21.62 9.06
C ASP A 129 12.99 -20.19 9.63
N ALA A 130 11.83 -19.52 9.80
CA ALA A 130 11.74 -18.15 10.26
C ALA A 130 12.47 -17.91 11.59
N ASP A 131 12.32 -18.82 12.55
CA ASP A 131 12.95 -18.71 13.87
C ASP A 131 14.48 -18.83 13.81
N GLU A 132 15.02 -19.56 12.83
CA GLU A 132 16.46 -19.65 12.63
C GLU A 132 17.07 -18.35 12.08
N TRP A 133 16.25 -17.56 11.40
CA TRP A 133 16.66 -16.30 10.78
C TRP A 133 16.40 -15.07 11.63
N LYS A 134 15.58 -15.19 12.69
CA LYS A 134 15.10 -14.07 13.50
C LYS A 134 16.23 -13.16 13.98
N ASP A 135 17.30 -13.73 14.52
CA ASP A 135 18.39 -12.97 15.18
C ASP A 135 19.66 -12.85 14.31
N LYS A 136 19.60 -13.26 13.04
CA LYS A 136 20.75 -13.17 12.14
C LYS A 136 20.88 -11.75 11.56
N PRO A 137 22.05 -11.11 11.72
CA PRO A 137 22.31 -9.80 11.11
C PRO A 137 22.69 -9.94 9.63
N GLY A 138 22.67 -8.80 8.90
CA GLY A 138 23.16 -8.72 7.53
C GLY A 138 22.28 -9.44 6.51
N LYS A 139 20.97 -9.47 6.73
CA LYS A 139 20.03 -10.14 5.82
C LYS A 139 19.74 -9.34 4.55
N LYS A 140 20.17 -8.08 4.46
CA LYS A 140 19.96 -7.23 3.31
C LYS A 140 20.41 -7.84 1.98
N GLU A 141 21.54 -8.59 2.00
CA GLU A 141 22.04 -9.27 0.80
C GLU A 141 21.16 -10.43 0.31
N LEU A 142 20.28 -10.92 1.19
CA LEU A 142 19.32 -11.97 0.87
C LEU A 142 17.98 -11.44 0.37
N PHE A 143 17.83 -10.13 0.25
CA PHE A 143 16.61 -9.49 -0.21
C PHE A 143 16.23 -9.96 -1.60
N SER A 144 14.97 -10.38 -1.78
CA SER A 144 14.39 -10.71 -3.09
C SER A 144 13.45 -9.61 -3.56
N PRO A 145 13.64 -9.07 -4.77
CA PRO A 145 12.74 -8.06 -5.34
C PRO A 145 11.44 -8.63 -5.88
N ASN A 146 11.29 -9.96 -5.88
CA ASN A 146 10.12 -10.63 -6.45
C ASN A 146 8.88 -10.46 -5.55
N PRO A 147 7.67 -10.37 -6.14
CA PRO A 147 6.43 -10.40 -5.36
C PRO A 147 6.23 -11.78 -4.70
N GLY A 148 5.47 -11.80 -3.60
CA GLY A 148 5.15 -13.02 -2.85
C GLY A 148 3.81 -13.65 -3.20
#